data_90970565e3afa1b6112fb67178288b22
#
_entry.id   90970565e3afa1b6112fb67178288b22
#
_cell.length_a   1.000
_cell.length_b   1.000
_cell.length_c   1.000
_cell.angle_alpha   90.00
_cell.angle_beta   90.00
_cell.angle_gamma   90.00
#
_symmetry.space_group_name_H-M   'P 1'
#
loop_
_entity.id
_entity.type
_entity.pdbx_description
1 polymer ?
#
loop_
_entity_poly.entity_id
_entity_poly.type
_entity_poly.pdbx_seq_one_letter_code
_entity_poly.pdbx_strand_id
1 'polypeptide(L)'
;MRSFIDHARTFPARADADGCRLAPLAAGQSPQALFVTCSDSRVVPSLICAARPGELFELRTAGNIIPDYDLDRPSGEAATIEFAARVLGVTDIVVCGHSHCGAVGALVRGDDLTAVPALARWLDTTLDSALET
;
A
#
# COMPACT_ATOMS: atom_id res chain seq x y z
N MET A 1 17.99 11.56 8.68
CA MET A 1 16.70 11.78 9.38
C MET A 1 16.31 13.26 9.44
N ARG A 2 17.17 14.17 9.94
CA ARG A 2 16.83 15.62 10.04
C ARG A 2 16.38 16.23 8.71
N SER A 3 17.01 15.91 7.60
CA SER A 3 16.65 16.44 6.27
C SER A 3 15.23 16.09 5.84
N PHE A 4 14.73 14.88 6.14
CA PHE A 4 13.34 14.51 5.83
C PHE A 4 12.34 15.31 6.67
N ILE A 5 12.65 15.54 7.96
CA ILE A 5 11.80 16.34 8.84
C ILE A 5 11.75 17.80 8.35
N ASP A 6 12.89 18.37 7.98
CA ASP A 6 12.96 19.74 7.48
C ASP A 6 12.23 19.89 6.14
N HIS A 7 12.36 18.90 5.25
CA HIS A 7 11.57 18.85 4.01
C HIS A 7 10.07 18.70 4.27
N ALA A 8 9.65 17.91 5.27
CA ALA A 8 8.24 17.79 5.62
C ALA A 8 7.66 19.12 6.16
N ARG A 9 8.43 19.84 6.97
CA ARG A 9 8.01 21.16 7.51
C ARG A 9 7.83 22.23 6.43
N THR A 10 8.64 22.16 5.37
CA THR A 10 8.59 23.13 4.26
C THR A 10 7.73 22.63 3.09
N PHE A 11 7.10 21.46 3.22
CA PHE A 11 6.32 20.82 2.16
C PHE A 11 5.24 21.72 1.55
N PRO A 12 4.38 22.43 2.34
CA PRO A 12 3.33 23.26 1.76
C PRO A 12 3.86 24.31 0.80
N ALA A 13 4.92 25.04 1.20
CA ALA A 13 5.51 26.09 0.37
C ALA A 13 6.20 25.50 -0.88
N ARG A 14 6.84 24.34 -0.77
CA ARG A 14 7.47 23.66 -1.91
C ARG A 14 6.43 23.09 -2.89
N ALA A 15 5.36 22.53 -2.38
CA ALA A 15 4.30 21.95 -3.21
C ALA A 15 3.69 23.01 -4.14
N ASP A 16 3.46 24.21 -3.63
CA ASP A 16 2.96 25.35 -4.42
C ASP A 16 3.99 25.78 -5.48
N ALA A 17 5.26 25.89 -5.10
CA ALA A 17 6.34 26.28 -6.01
C ALA A 17 6.55 25.23 -7.14
N ASP A 18 6.40 23.97 -6.83
CA ASP A 18 6.54 22.85 -7.77
C ASP A 18 5.26 22.61 -8.61
N GLY A 19 4.24 23.45 -8.46
CA GLY A 19 2.98 23.35 -9.20
C GLY A 19 2.08 22.20 -8.72
N CYS A 20 2.36 21.61 -7.56
CA CYS A 20 1.52 20.60 -6.94
C CYS A 20 0.30 21.28 -6.30
N ARG A 21 -0.81 21.30 -7.03
CA ARG A 21 -2.04 21.99 -6.61
C ARG A 21 -2.78 21.19 -5.53
N LEU A 22 -2.44 21.42 -4.27
CA LEU A 22 -3.06 20.73 -3.13
C LEU A 22 -4.36 21.38 -2.64
N ALA A 23 -4.55 22.67 -2.88
CA ALA A 23 -5.71 23.42 -2.38
C ALA A 23 -7.07 22.79 -2.76
N PRO A 24 -7.29 22.28 -3.98
CA PRO A 24 -8.55 21.61 -4.33
C PRO A 24 -8.80 20.31 -3.52
N LEU A 25 -7.75 19.68 -3.00
CA LEU A 25 -7.85 18.44 -2.23
C LEU A 25 -8.35 18.66 -0.80
N ALA A 26 -8.38 19.91 -0.32
CA ALA A 26 -8.93 20.24 0.99
C ALA A 26 -10.44 19.96 1.10
N ALA A 27 -11.15 19.87 -0.01
CA ALA A 27 -12.58 19.54 -0.06
C ALA A 27 -12.87 18.04 0.09
N GLY A 28 -11.84 17.18 0.04
CA GLY A 28 -11.98 15.73 0.11
C GLY A 28 -11.18 15.01 -0.96
N GLN A 29 -11.40 13.70 -1.09
CA GLN A 29 -10.71 12.85 -2.06
C GLN A 29 -11.71 12.13 -2.97
N SER A 30 -11.32 11.88 -4.20
CA SER A 30 -12.04 11.09 -5.18
C SER A 30 -11.05 10.32 -6.05
N PRO A 31 -10.39 9.30 -5.49
CA PRO A 31 -9.38 8.54 -6.19
C PRO A 31 -10.00 7.73 -7.34
N GLN A 32 -9.22 7.53 -8.40
CA GLN A 32 -9.64 6.78 -9.58
C GLN A 32 -9.52 5.27 -9.38
N ALA A 33 -8.54 4.83 -8.56
CA ALA A 33 -8.28 3.43 -8.31
C ALA A 33 -7.75 3.18 -6.89
N LEU A 34 -8.03 1.99 -6.38
CA LEU A 34 -7.29 1.41 -5.25
C LEU A 34 -6.04 0.72 -5.82
N PHE A 35 -4.87 1.15 -5.37
CA PHE A 35 -3.59 0.60 -5.79
C PHE A 35 -2.95 -0.21 -4.65
N VAL A 36 -2.96 -1.54 -4.80
CA VAL A 36 -2.39 -2.48 -3.83
C VAL A 36 -0.97 -2.84 -4.26
N THR A 37 0.01 -2.60 -3.41
CA THR A 37 1.40 -2.90 -3.74
C THR A 37 2.26 -3.20 -2.51
N CYS A 38 3.52 -3.59 -2.75
CA CYS A 38 4.47 -3.84 -1.69
C CYS A 38 4.90 -2.55 -0.97
N SER A 39 5.20 -2.69 0.33
CA SER A 39 5.83 -1.62 1.13
C SER A 39 7.29 -1.34 0.74
N ASP A 40 7.85 -2.07 -0.22
CA ASP A 40 9.22 -1.87 -0.73
C ASP A 40 9.45 -0.42 -1.13
N SER A 41 10.48 0.19 -0.56
CA SER A 41 10.77 1.62 -0.74
C SER A 41 11.09 2.03 -2.19
N ARG A 42 11.45 1.07 -3.03
CA ARG A 42 11.73 1.28 -4.46
C ARG A 42 10.46 1.37 -5.30
N VAL A 43 9.33 0.89 -4.79
CA VAL A 43 8.04 0.95 -5.47
C VAL A 43 7.33 2.24 -5.07
N VAL A 44 7.12 3.12 -6.04
CA VAL A 44 6.44 4.41 -5.83
C VAL A 44 5.28 4.51 -6.82
N PRO A 45 4.04 4.18 -6.40
CA PRO A 45 2.88 4.11 -7.30
C PRO A 45 2.65 5.38 -8.12
N SER A 46 2.77 6.54 -7.50
CA SER A 46 2.59 7.82 -8.18
C SER A 46 3.61 8.06 -9.29
N LEU A 47 4.86 7.60 -9.14
CA LEU A 47 5.84 7.66 -10.22
C LEU A 47 5.53 6.65 -11.33
N ILE A 48 5.12 5.43 -10.97
CA ILE A 48 4.82 4.37 -11.94
C ILE A 48 3.65 4.77 -12.84
N CYS A 49 2.60 5.35 -12.25
CA CYS A 49 1.37 5.71 -12.95
C CYS A 49 1.34 7.17 -13.41
N ALA A 50 2.38 7.96 -13.17
CA ALA A 50 2.37 9.42 -13.35
C ALA A 50 1.16 10.09 -12.66
N ALA A 51 0.75 9.53 -11.51
CA ALA A 51 -0.41 9.99 -10.77
C ALA A 51 -0.06 11.19 -9.88
N ARG A 52 -1.02 12.11 -9.78
CA ARG A 52 -0.95 13.26 -8.89
C ARG A 52 -1.56 12.93 -7.53
N PRO A 53 -1.26 13.71 -6.48
CA PRO A 53 -1.93 13.57 -5.19
C PRO A 53 -3.46 13.53 -5.33
N GLY A 54 -4.10 12.57 -4.67
CA GLY A 54 -5.53 12.36 -4.70
C GLY A 54 -6.05 11.41 -5.80
N GLU A 55 -5.23 11.03 -6.78
CA GLU A 55 -5.64 10.16 -7.89
C GLU A 55 -5.60 8.67 -7.56
N LEU A 56 -4.71 8.25 -6.66
CA LEU A 56 -4.63 6.86 -6.19
C LEU A 56 -4.96 6.77 -4.70
N PHE A 57 -5.73 5.77 -4.34
CA PHE A 57 -5.90 5.32 -2.96
C PHE A 57 -4.98 4.14 -2.74
N GLU A 58 -3.94 4.29 -1.91
CA GLU A 58 -2.87 3.30 -1.82
C GLU A 58 -3.03 2.38 -0.62
N LEU A 59 -2.88 1.07 -0.83
CA LEU A 59 -2.74 0.06 0.20
C LEU A 59 -1.41 -0.66 0.01
N ARG A 60 -0.54 -0.58 1.01
CA ARG A 60 0.82 -1.12 0.94
C ARG A 60 1.08 -2.09 2.08
N THR A 61 1.48 -3.30 1.73
CA THR A 61 1.78 -4.37 2.69
C THR A 61 3.10 -5.05 2.34
N ALA A 62 3.68 -5.80 3.26
CA ALA A 62 4.85 -6.61 2.94
C ALA A 62 4.46 -7.71 1.93
N GLY A 63 5.04 -7.63 0.72
CA GLY A 63 4.76 -8.58 -0.36
C GLY A 63 3.45 -8.36 -1.11
N ASN A 64 2.80 -7.19 -0.96
CA ASN A 64 1.46 -6.89 -1.52
C ASN A 64 0.37 -7.94 -1.21
N ILE A 65 0.53 -8.64 -0.10
CA ILE A 65 -0.39 -9.66 0.40
C ILE A 65 -1.62 -9.00 1.00
N ILE A 66 -2.79 -9.57 0.75
CA ILE A 66 -4.05 -9.21 1.38
C ILE A 66 -4.56 -10.48 2.09
N PRO A 67 -4.79 -10.43 3.42
CA PRO A 67 -5.34 -11.56 4.14
C PRO A 67 -6.81 -11.77 3.80
N ASP A 68 -7.34 -12.95 4.16
CA ASP A 68 -8.75 -13.26 4.02
C ASP A 68 -9.63 -12.26 4.79
N TYR A 69 -10.83 -12.06 4.27
CA TYR A 69 -11.81 -11.21 4.93
C TYR A 69 -12.43 -11.92 6.14
N ASP A 70 -12.16 -11.41 7.32
CA ASP A 70 -12.63 -11.96 8.59
C ASP A 70 -13.20 -10.82 9.48
N LEU A 71 -14.52 -10.81 9.70
CA LEU A 71 -15.16 -9.78 10.53
C LEU A 71 -14.92 -9.99 12.03
N ASP A 72 -14.63 -11.20 12.47
CA ASP A 72 -14.32 -11.48 13.88
C ASP A 72 -12.90 -11.00 14.24
N ARG A 73 -12.04 -10.91 13.21
CA ARG A 73 -10.67 -10.41 13.34
C ARG A 73 -10.34 -9.47 12.18
N PRO A 74 -10.95 -8.27 12.16
CA PRO A 74 -10.81 -7.35 11.04
C PRO A 74 -9.36 -6.88 10.88
N SER A 75 -8.85 -6.96 9.66
CA SER A 75 -7.53 -6.45 9.30
C SER A 75 -7.61 -5.00 8.81
N GLY A 76 -6.49 -4.27 8.89
CA GLY A 76 -6.40 -2.92 8.33
C GLY A 76 -6.55 -2.93 6.81
N GLU A 77 -6.11 -4.00 6.16
CA GLU A 77 -6.22 -4.21 4.72
C GLU A 77 -7.69 -4.35 4.31
N ALA A 78 -8.44 -5.21 4.99
CA ALA A 78 -9.88 -5.40 4.73
C ALA A 78 -10.66 -4.09 4.94
N ALA A 79 -10.39 -3.38 6.03
CA ALA A 79 -11.03 -2.08 6.31
C ALA A 79 -10.67 -1.03 5.24
N THR A 80 -9.43 -0.99 4.77
CA THR A 80 -8.99 -0.07 3.72
C THR A 80 -9.66 -0.37 2.38
N ILE A 81 -9.76 -1.64 2.01
CA ILE A 81 -10.44 -2.07 0.78
C ILE A 81 -11.94 -1.74 0.85
N GLU A 82 -12.58 -2.05 1.98
CA GLU A 82 -14.00 -1.74 2.20
C GLU A 82 -14.25 -0.23 2.11
N PHE A 83 -13.40 0.59 2.73
CA PHE A 83 -13.51 2.04 2.66
C PHE A 83 -13.37 2.54 1.21
N ALA A 84 -12.39 2.04 0.47
CA ALA A 84 -12.21 2.42 -0.94
C ALA A 84 -13.45 2.07 -1.78
N ALA A 85 -13.94 0.83 -1.67
CA ALA A 85 -15.03 0.35 -2.50
C ALA A 85 -16.41 0.90 -2.07
N ARG A 86 -16.68 0.96 -0.76
CA ARG A 86 -18.02 1.28 -0.24
C ARG A 86 -18.22 2.74 0.10
N VAL A 87 -17.17 3.43 0.55
CA VAL A 87 -17.27 4.84 0.96
C VAL A 87 -16.82 5.76 -0.16
N LEU A 88 -15.67 5.48 -0.78
CA LEU A 88 -15.14 6.30 -1.87
C LEU A 88 -15.70 5.93 -3.25
N GLY A 89 -16.35 4.78 -3.38
CA GLY A 89 -16.96 4.33 -4.64
C GLY A 89 -15.92 3.94 -5.71
N VAL A 90 -14.73 3.55 -5.31
CA VAL A 90 -13.67 3.10 -6.23
C VAL A 90 -14.11 1.79 -6.88
N THR A 91 -14.05 1.73 -8.20
CA THR A 91 -14.46 0.56 -9.00
C THR A 91 -13.29 -0.27 -9.52
N ASP A 92 -12.10 0.33 -9.56
CA ASP A 92 -10.92 -0.29 -10.13
C ASP A 92 -9.89 -0.59 -9.04
N ILE A 93 -9.45 -1.86 -8.99
CA ILE A 93 -8.41 -2.31 -8.06
C ILE A 93 -7.23 -2.81 -8.88
N VAL A 94 -6.07 -2.18 -8.66
CA VAL A 94 -4.81 -2.56 -9.28
C VAL A 94 -3.95 -3.25 -8.25
N VAL A 95 -3.51 -4.48 -8.54
CA VAL A 95 -2.52 -5.19 -7.72
C VAL A 95 -1.18 -5.18 -8.47
N CYS A 96 -0.19 -4.54 -7.87
CA CYS A 96 1.14 -4.36 -8.46
C CYS A 96 2.21 -5.07 -7.63
N GLY A 97 2.66 -6.21 -8.11
CA GLY A 97 3.86 -6.87 -7.62
C GLY A 97 5.13 -6.27 -8.22
N HIS A 98 6.28 -6.68 -7.71
CA HIS A 98 7.57 -6.23 -8.24
C HIS A 98 8.64 -7.34 -8.15
N SER A 99 9.66 -7.24 -8.99
CA SER A 99 10.81 -8.13 -8.94
C SER A 99 11.64 -7.91 -7.66
N HIS A 100 12.34 -8.95 -7.22
CA HIS A 100 13.23 -8.92 -6.05
C HIS A 100 12.53 -8.46 -4.75
N CYS A 101 11.24 -8.81 -4.60
CA CYS A 101 10.50 -8.58 -3.35
C CYS A 101 11.15 -9.39 -2.22
N GLY A 102 11.54 -8.71 -1.14
CA GLY A 102 12.18 -9.36 0.01
C GLY A 102 11.26 -10.33 0.72
N ALA A 103 9.99 -9.96 0.94
CA ALA A 103 9.01 -10.76 1.64
C ALA A 103 8.63 -12.03 0.83
N VAL A 104 8.22 -11.87 -0.43
CA VAL A 104 7.89 -13.01 -1.30
C VAL A 104 9.12 -13.87 -1.57
N GLY A 105 10.29 -13.25 -1.73
CA GLY A 105 11.54 -13.96 -1.90
C GLY A 105 11.90 -14.85 -0.71
N ALA A 106 11.67 -14.38 0.52
CA ALA A 106 11.90 -15.17 1.73
C ALA A 106 11.00 -16.41 1.76
N LEU A 107 9.72 -16.25 1.39
CA LEU A 107 8.77 -17.37 1.30
C LEU A 107 9.22 -18.39 0.26
N VAL A 108 9.57 -17.95 -0.95
CA VAL A 108 9.97 -18.84 -2.06
C VAL A 108 11.26 -19.61 -1.77
N ARG A 109 12.21 -18.97 -1.07
CA ARG A 109 13.47 -19.63 -0.69
C ARG A 109 13.37 -20.52 0.55
N GLY A 110 12.28 -20.41 1.33
CA GLY A 110 12.15 -21.07 2.61
C GLY A 110 13.14 -20.53 3.65
N ASP A 111 13.35 -19.20 3.68
CA ASP A 111 14.28 -18.58 4.61
C ASP A 111 13.84 -18.81 6.06
N ASP A 112 14.79 -18.92 6.99
CA ASP A 112 14.49 -18.97 8.42
C ASP A 112 14.00 -17.60 8.92
N LEU A 113 12.72 -17.53 9.30
CA LEU A 113 12.04 -16.32 9.77
C LEU A 113 11.81 -16.30 11.29
N THR A 114 12.47 -17.16 12.06
CA THR A 114 12.30 -17.25 13.53
C THR A 114 12.61 -15.93 14.24
N ALA A 115 13.53 -15.12 13.71
CA ALA A 115 13.86 -13.80 14.24
C ALA A 115 12.83 -12.72 13.91
N VAL A 116 11.89 -12.97 13.02
CA VAL A 116 10.85 -12.04 12.55
C VAL A 116 9.46 -12.69 12.54
N PRO A 117 8.96 -13.11 13.72
CA PRO A 117 7.78 -13.97 13.82
C PRO A 117 6.50 -13.34 13.27
N ALA A 118 6.37 -12.01 13.31
CA ALA A 118 5.23 -11.33 12.71
C ALA A 118 5.23 -11.45 11.17
N LEU A 119 6.42 -11.32 10.55
CA LEU A 119 6.56 -11.52 9.11
C LEU A 119 6.32 -12.98 8.74
N ALA A 120 6.83 -13.93 9.53
CA ALA A 120 6.60 -15.36 9.30
C ALA A 120 5.09 -15.65 9.24
N ARG A 121 4.33 -15.26 10.25
CA ARG A 121 2.87 -15.45 10.28
C ARG A 121 2.13 -14.72 9.17
N TRP A 122 2.60 -13.53 8.79
CA TRP A 122 2.03 -12.76 7.68
C TRP A 122 2.17 -13.51 6.36
N LEU A 123 3.32 -14.13 6.12
CA LEU A 123 3.57 -14.90 4.90
C LEU A 123 2.82 -16.24 4.90
N ASP A 124 2.60 -16.85 6.06
CA ASP A 124 1.83 -18.10 6.19
C ASP A 124 0.37 -17.90 5.73
N THR A 125 -0.23 -16.72 5.93
CA THR A 125 -1.61 -16.44 5.47
C THR A 125 -1.80 -16.64 3.98
N THR A 126 -0.73 -16.52 3.18
CA THR A 126 -0.79 -16.76 1.73
C THR A 126 -0.77 -18.23 1.36
N LEU A 127 -0.19 -19.07 2.19
CA LEU A 127 -0.10 -20.52 1.93
C LEU A 127 -1.43 -21.20 2.25
N ASP A 128 -2.10 -20.79 3.32
CA ASP A 128 -3.38 -21.37 3.73
C ASP A 128 -4.45 -21.13 2.65
N SER A 129 -4.55 -19.91 2.12
CA SER A 129 -5.50 -19.59 1.05
C SER A 129 -5.20 -20.27 -0.30
N ALA A 130 -3.95 -20.62 -0.57
CA ALA A 130 -3.56 -21.32 -1.79
C ALA A 130 -3.83 -22.83 -1.74
N LEU A 131 -3.98 -23.41 -0.54
CA LEU A 131 -4.23 -24.84 -0.35
C LEU A 131 -5.73 -25.19 -0.30
N GLU A 132 -6.62 -24.20 -0.16
CA GLU A 132 -8.08 -24.39 -0.12
C GLU A 132 -8.75 -24.30 -1.51
N THR A 133 -8.00 -24.11 -2.59
CA THR A 133 -8.47 -24.10 -4.00
C THR A 133 -8.07 -25.36 -4.75
#